data_d1d16083a9d02d6d6f4928f664ba959d
#
_entry.id   d1d16083a9d02d6d6f4928f664ba959d
#
_cell.length_a   1.000
_cell.length_b   1.000
_cell.length_c   1.000
_cell.angle_alpha   90.00
_cell.angle_beta   90.00
_cell.angle_gamma   90.00
#
_symmetry.space_group_name_H-M   'P 1'
#
loop_
_entity.id
_entity.type
_entity.pdbx_description
1 polymer ?
#
loop_
_entity_poly.entity_id
_entity_poly.type
_entity_poly.pdbx_seq_one_letter_code
_entity_poly.pdbx_strand_id
1 'polypeptide(L)'
;GRGVDIKLGGPDASKEESQKIKDAGGLFVLGTERHESRRIDNQLRGRSARQGDPGETQFFVSTDDDLMRIFAGDKLKGVMTRMKVPEDMPIEQKFITRMLESAQKKVESHHFDTRKHLLEYDDVLNKQREVVYKKRRQALDLAEKELNGSVVEAPEGTGRDLSEPNDESGTVYNSLHEMMMELIEGEIEFVVSYHTNPQMDESGDEEINEKDWNVKEVYETMKTIFPLSNDDKLEIMSFGKPGEDNKSDVERRDKLVSFLIAKARHQYEELIKNVQDQVENEEDKRRIPTEIQKSVILRSTDNLWVEYLVAIDYLRQGIGLRGYGQRDPLIEYKQESFHLFNQLLANIQKEVVYTIFKVNIGLQLAPS
;
A
#
# COMPACT_ATOMS: atom_id res chain seq x y z
N GLY A 1 -19.92 -21.22 21.24
CA GLY A 1 -19.64 -19.87 20.92
C GLY A 1 -18.80 -19.12 21.94
N ARG A 2 -18.09 -18.13 21.51
CA ARG A 2 -17.35 -17.20 22.38
C ARG A 2 -18.33 -16.17 22.95
N GLY A 3 -18.25 -15.91 24.26
CA GLY A 3 -19.15 -14.93 24.93
C GLY A 3 -20.54 -15.49 25.29
N VAL A 4 -20.76 -16.79 25.14
CA VAL A 4 -22.03 -17.43 25.53
C VAL A 4 -21.87 -18.05 26.92
N ASP A 5 -22.83 -17.78 27.78
CA ASP A 5 -22.95 -18.44 29.10
C ASP A 5 -23.47 -19.87 28.92
N ILE A 6 -22.87 -20.81 29.67
CA ILE A 6 -23.26 -22.22 29.63
C ILE A 6 -23.96 -22.55 30.96
N LYS A 7 -25.27 -22.77 30.87
CA LYS A 7 -26.09 -23.20 32.00
C LYS A 7 -26.29 -24.70 31.96
N LEU A 8 -26.02 -25.38 33.08
CA LEU A 8 -26.23 -26.81 33.20
C LEU A 8 -27.73 -27.11 33.10
N GLY A 9 -28.10 -27.98 32.17
CA GLY A 9 -29.48 -28.33 31.85
C GLY A 9 -30.14 -27.47 30.77
N GLY A 10 -29.44 -26.41 30.28
CA GLY A 10 -29.96 -25.50 29.25
C GLY A 10 -30.58 -24.22 29.80
N PRO A 11 -31.06 -23.32 28.92
CA PRO A 11 -31.60 -22.01 29.33
C PRO A 11 -32.85 -22.13 30.21
N ASP A 12 -33.68 -23.16 30.01
CA ASP A 12 -35.00 -23.34 30.66
C ASP A 12 -34.93 -24.36 31.81
N ALA A 13 -33.76 -24.86 32.18
CA ALA A 13 -33.60 -25.83 33.22
C ALA A 13 -34.03 -25.28 34.61
N SER A 14 -34.78 -26.08 35.36
CA SER A 14 -35.11 -25.80 36.75
C SER A 14 -33.85 -25.89 37.64
N LYS A 15 -33.90 -25.25 38.81
CA LYS A 15 -32.80 -25.35 39.80
C LYS A 15 -32.53 -26.79 40.23
N GLU A 16 -33.58 -27.61 40.31
CA GLU A 16 -33.48 -29.02 40.72
C GLU A 16 -32.77 -29.85 39.62
N GLU A 17 -33.09 -29.63 38.37
CA GLU A 17 -32.43 -30.28 37.23
C GLU A 17 -30.97 -29.87 37.15
N SER A 18 -30.66 -28.57 37.25
CA SER A 18 -29.31 -28.06 37.29
C SER A 18 -28.49 -28.68 38.43
N GLN A 19 -29.10 -28.86 39.63
CA GLN A 19 -28.44 -29.47 40.77
C GLN A 19 -28.16 -30.96 40.54
N LYS A 20 -29.09 -31.70 39.95
CA LYS A 20 -28.89 -33.13 39.59
C LYS A 20 -27.70 -33.30 38.63
N ILE A 21 -27.54 -32.36 37.65
CA ILE A 21 -26.42 -32.42 36.73
C ILE A 21 -25.11 -32.07 37.44
N LYS A 22 -25.11 -31.12 38.38
CA LYS A 22 -23.94 -30.85 39.22
C LYS A 22 -23.54 -32.05 40.08
N ASP A 23 -24.51 -32.73 40.69
CA ASP A 23 -24.28 -33.91 41.50
C ASP A 23 -23.77 -35.12 40.67
N ALA A 24 -24.13 -35.15 39.38
CA ALA A 24 -23.61 -36.12 38.41
C ALA A 24 -22.21 -35.83 37.87
N GLY A 25 -21.59 -34.70 38.27
CA GLY A 25 -20.23 -34.29 37.84
C GLY A 25 -20.18 -33.14 36.86
N GLY A 26 -21.31 -32.51 36.51
CA GLY A 26 -21.40 -31.32 35.66
C GLY A 26 -21.26 -31.60 34.16
N LEU A 27 -20.71 -30.65 33.44
CA LEU A 27 -20.51 -30.75 31.98
C LEU A 27 -19.25 -31.54 31.66
N PHE A 28 -19.41 -32.64 30.95
CA PHE A 28 -18.29 -33.41 30.37
C PHE A 28 -18.03 -32.91 28.92
N VAL A 29 -16.82 -32.42 28.66
CA VAL A 29 -16.39 -31.97 27.32
C VAL A 29 -15.50 -33.03 26.70
N LEU A 30 -16.00 -33.63 25.64
CA LEU A 30 -15.32 -34.65 24.85
C LEU A 30 -14.71 -34.00 23.60
N GLY A 31 -13.38 -34.09 23.43
CA GLY A 31 -12.68 -33.80 22.20
C GLY A 31 -12.32 -35.06 21.45
N THR A 32 -12.70 -35.15 20.18
CA THR A 32 -12.41 -36.32 19.33
C THR A 32 -11.12 -36.19 18.55
N GLU A 33 -10.51 -35.01 18.59
CA GLU A 33 -9.21 -34.69 17.99
C GLU A 33 -8.59 -33.48 18.70
N ARG A 34 -7.32 -33.19 18.38
CA ARG A 34 -6.64 -31.99 18.86
C ARG A 34 -6.60 -30.94 17.72
N HIS A 35 -6.87 -29.71 18.07
CA HIS A 35 -6.70 -28.59 17.13
C HIS A 35 -5.22 -28.24 16.92
N GLU A 36 -4.91 -27.57 15.84
CA GLU A 36 -3.56 -27.09 15.54
C GLU A 36 -3.04 -26.08 16.59
N SER A 37 -3.95 -25.38 17.28
CA SER A 37 -3.61 -24.39 18.29
C SER A 37 -4.09 -24.84 19.68
N ARG A 38 -3.16 -24.86 20.65
CA ARG A 38 -3.46 -25.14 22.08
C ARG A 38 -4.50 -24.16 22.65
N ARG A 39 -4.55 -22.93 22.13
CA ARG A 39 -5.53 -21.94 22.56
C ARG A 39 -6.96 -22.39 22.28
N ILE A 40 -7.21 -23.02 21.15
CA ILE A 40 -8.54 -23.53 20.78
C ILE A 40 -8.91 -24.70 21.67
N ASP A 41 -8.00 -25.65 21.90
CA ASP A 41 -8.20 -26.75 22.86
C ASP A 41 -8.51 -26.24 24.26
N ASN A 42 -7.79 -25.22 24.73
CA ASN A 42 -8.05 -24.61 26.04
C ASN A 42 -9.40 -23.89 26.09
N GLN A 43 -9.83 -23.26 24.98
CA GLN A 43 -11.17 -22.70 24.88
C GLN A 43 -12.25 -23.76 24.94
N LEU A 44 -12.02 -24.92 24.35
CA LEU A 44 -12.93 -26.06 24.44
C LEU A 44 -12.97 -26.60 25.87
N ARG A 45 -11.81 -26.85 26.50
CA ARG A 45 -11.73 -27.25 27.92
C ARG A 45 -12.43 -26.25 28.85
N GLY A 46 -12.23 -24.95 28.59
CA GLY A 46 -12.87 -23.88 29.37
C GLY A 46 -14.40 -23.78 29.20
N ARG A 47 -15.05 -24.68 28.44
CA ARG A 47 -16.51 -24.82 28.44
C ARG A 47 -17.02 -25.62 29.64
N SER A 48 -16.20 -26.50 30.17
CA SER A 48 -16.46 -27.21 31.42
C SER A 48 -16.11 -26.36 32.63
N ALA A 49 -16.66 -26.70 33.79
CA ALA A 49 -16.37 -26.11 35.10
C ALA A 49 -16.48 -24.58 35.17
N ARG A 50 -17.46 -23.98 34.49
CA ARG A 50 -17.69 -22.52 34.52
C ARG A 50 -18.35 -22.12 35.83
N GLN A 51 -18.01 -20.92 36.32
CA GLN A 51 -18.58 -20.30 37.52
C GLN A 51 -18.50 -21.13 38.78
N GLY A 52 -17.48 -22.05 38.85
CA GLY A 52 -17.32 -22.94 40.00
C GLY A 52 -18.16 -24.22 39.94
N ASP A 53 -18.88 -24.46 38.86
CA ASP A 53 -19.60 -25.72 38.64
C ASP A 53 -18.59 -26.87 38.46
N PRO A 54 -18.92 -28.10 38.85
CA PRO A 54 -18.14 -29.26 38.53
C PRO A 54 -18.13 -29.52 37.04
N GLY A 55 -17.08 -30.17 36.54
CA GLY A 55 -16.97 -30.50 35.12
C GLY A 55 -15.67 -31.20 34.79
N GLU A 56 -15.66 -32.00 33.73
CA GLU A 56 -14.54 -32.77 33.29
C GLU A 56 -14.27 -32.59 31.79
N THR A 57 -13.03 -32.77 31.35
CA THR A 57 -12.67 -32.68 29.94
C THR A 57 -11.73 -33.82 29.56
N GLN A 58 -11.99 -34.46 28.44
CA GLN A 58 -11.14 -35.51 27.91
C GLN A 58 -10.99 -35.41 26.40
N PHE A 59 -9.76 -35.64 25.90
CA PHE A 59 -9.47 -35.72 24.48
C PHE A 59 -9.09 -37.14 24.10
N PHE A 60 -9.74 -37.65 23.07
CA PHE A 60 -9.39 -38.88 22.39
C PHE A 60 -8.72 -38.52 21.07
N VAL A 61 -7.51 -39.00 20.85
CA VAL A 61 -6.69 -38.65 19.67
C VAL A 61 -6.15 -39.92 19.04
N SER A 62 -6.07 -39.91 17.72
CA SER A 62 -5.48 -41.00 16.95
C SER A 62 -4.09 -40.60 16.43
N THR A 63 -3.26 -41.60 16.18
CA THR A 63 -1.97 -41.40 15.47
C THR A 63 -2.16 -41.01 14.03
N ASP A 64 -3.36 -41.20 13.47
CA ASP A 64 -3.72 -40.90 12.09
C ASP A 64 -4.36 -39.50 11.95
N ASP A 65 -4.62 -38.80 13.07
CA ASP A 65 -5.07 -37.40 13.07
C ASP A 65 -4.05 -36.53 12.35
N ASP A 66 -4.52 -35.51 11.61
CA ASP A 66 -3.68 -34.65 10.76
C ASP A 66 -2.51 -34.03 11.51
N LEU A 67 -2.74 -33.57 12.74
CA LEU A 67 -1.69 -33.03 13.61
C LEU A 67 -0.56 -34.02 13.84
N MET A 68 -0.91 -35.28 14.09
CA MET A 68 0.04 -36.34 14.37
C MET A 68 0.74 -36.81 13.10
N ARG A 69 0.00 -36.99 12.01
CA ARG A 69 0.52 -37.41 10.71
C ARG A 69 1.59 -36.48 10.18
N ILE A 70 1.36 -35.13 10.25
CA ILE A 70 2.26 -34.13 9.67
C ILE A 70 3.50 -33.91 10.56
N PHE A 71 3.35 -33.88 11.89
CA PHE A 71 4.41 -33.40 12.79
C PHE A 71 5.06 -34.45 13.69
N ALA A 72 4.44 -35.58 13.84
CA ALA A 72 4.94 -36.64 14.74
C ALA A 72 4.77 -38.08 14.20
N GLY A 73 4.09 -38.26 13.06
CA GLY A 73 3.61 -39.56 12.60
C GLY A 73 4.68 -40.65 12.52
N ASP A 74 5.79 -40.39 11.83
CA ASP A 74 6.84 -41.43 11.63
C ASP A 74 7.54 -41.81 12.93
N LYS A 75 7.81 -40.84 13.80
CA LYS A 75 8.46 -41.11 15.11
C LYS A 75 7.56 -41.85 16.05
N LEU A 76 6.27 -41.51 16.08
CA LEU A 76 5.30 -42.15 16.95
C LEU A 76 4.98 -43.54 16.46
N LYS A 77 4.73 -43.76 15.15
CA LYS A 77 4.54 -45.08 14.56
C LYS A 77 5.74 -46.01 14.83
N GLY A 78 6.97 -45.50 14.69
CA GLY A 78 8.19 -46.23 15.00
C GLY A 78 8.30 -46.64 16.49
N VAL A 79 7.92 -45.77 17.41
CA VAL A 79 7.89 -46.08 18.85
C VAL A 79 6.80 -47.10 19.18
N MET A 80 5.58 -46.94 18.63
CA MET A 80 4.47 -47.86 18.87
C MET A 80 4.76 -49.27 18.33
N THR A 81 5.30 -49.36 17.12
CA THR A 81 5.72 -50.66 16.54
C THR A 81 6.79 -51.35 17.40
N ARG A 82 7.74 -50.58 17.93
CA ARG A 82 8.81 -51.08 18.81
C ARG A 82 8.28 -51.54 20.18
N MET A 83 7.26 -50.86 20.69
CA MET A 83 6.62 -51.18 21.95
C MET A 83 5.60 -52.33 21.84
N LYS A 84 5.30 -52.85 20.63
CA LYS A 84 4.31 -53.90 20.34
C LYS A 84 2.95 -53.63 21.00
N VAL A 85 2.49 -52.40 21.00
CA VAL A 85 1.19 -52.01 21.56
C VAL A 85 0.10 -52.47 20.61
N PRO A 86 -0.94 -53.19 21.09
CA PRO A 86 -2.11 -53.56 20.29
C PRO A 86 -2.82 -52.30 19.79
N GLU A 87 -3.35 -52.33 18.56
CA GLU A 87 -4.03 -51.17 17.94
C GLU A 87 -5.27 -50.70 18.70
N ASP A 88 -5.95 -51.60 19.38
CA ASP A 88 -7.21 -51.32 20.11
C ASP A 88 -6.97 -50.89 21.57
N MET A 89 -5.72 -50.75 22.01
CA MET A 89 -5.44 -50.43 23.41
C MET A 89 -5.21 -48.92 23.59
N PRO A 90 -6.02 -48.22 24.41
CA PRO A 90 -5.78 -46.82 24.72
C PRO A 90 -4.46 -46.63 25.47
N ILE A 91 -3.65 -45.67 25.00
CA ILE A 91 -2.33 -45.42 25.57
C ILE A 91 -2.39 -44.14 26.42
N GLU A 92 -2.43 -44.33 27.74
CA GLU A 92 -2.42 -43.21 28.71
C GLU A 92 -1.00 -42.98 29.25
N GLN A 93 -0.08 -42.55 28.38
CA GLN A 93 1.29 -42.26 28.80
C GLN A 93 1.63 -40.77 28.70
N LYS A 94 2.21 -40.24 29.77
CA LYS A 94 2.69 -38.82 29.83
C LYS A 94 3.64 -38.45 28.67
N PHE A 95 4.34 -39.44 28.11
CA PHE A 95 5.21 -39.25 26.96
C PHE A 95 4.41 -38.89 25.70
N ILE A 96 3.29 -39.54 25.43
CA ILE A 96 2.41 -39.30 24.30
C ILE A 96 1.81 -37.87 24.40
N THR A 97 1.35 -37.50 25.59
CA THR A 97 0.84 -36.14 25.85
C THR A 97 1.91 -35.07 25.55
N ARG A 98 3.16 -35.26 25.94
CA ARG A 98 4.27 -34.36 25.67
C ARG A 98 4.60 -34.30 24.18
N MET A 99 4.51 -35.42 23.46
CA MET A 99 4.71 -35.43 22.00
C MET A 99 3.63 -34.62 21.28
N LEU A 100 2.37 -34.78 21.66
CA LEU A 100 1.23 -34.01 21.15
C LEU A 100 1.43 -32.50 21.38
N GLU A 101 1.80 -32.13 22.59
CA GLU A 101 2.09 -30.72 22.91
C GLU A 101 3.27 -30.15 22.10
N SER A 102 4.31 -30.97 21.86
CA SER A 102 5.45 -30.61 21.03
C SER A 102 5.05 -30.47 19.57
N ALA A 103 4.20 -31.32 19.05
CA ALA A 103 3.65 -31.23 17.70
C ALA A 103 2.84 -29.93 17.54
N GLN A 104 1.91 -29.66 18.45
CA GLN A 104 1.14 -28.37 18.42
C GLN A 104 2.05 -27.14 18.47
N LYS A 105 3.10 -27.16 19.32
CA LYS A 105 4.06 -26.02 19.35
C LYS A 105 4.75 -25.80 18.01
N LYS A 106 5.13 -26.87 17.30
CA LYS A 106 5.74 -26.75 15.97
C LYS A 106 4.79 -26.19 14.93
N VAL A 107 3.52 -26.62 14.95
CA VAL A 107 2.48 -26.07 14.06
C VAL A 107 2.25 -24.59 14.36
N GLU A 108 2.09 -24.25 15.65
CA GLU A 108 1.92 -22.86 16.09
C GLU A 108 3.09 -21.99 15.63
N SER A 109 4.34 -22.50 15.77
CA SER A 109 5.55 -21.78 15.32
C SER A 109 5.55 -21.62 13.80
N HIS A 110 5.25 -22.65 13.04
CA HIS A 110 5.19 -22.56 11.57
C HIS A 110 4.15 -21.54 11.11
N HIS A 111 2.95 -21.56 11.68
CA HIS A 111 1.92 -20.56 11.37
C HIS A 111 2.30 -19.14 11.82
N PHE A 112 3.03 -19.03 12.94
CA PHE A 112 3.56 -17.75 13.37
C PHE A 112 4.58 -17.19 12.36
N ASP A 113 5.54 -18.00 11.94
CA ASP A 113 6.57 -17.62 10.98
C ASP A 113 5.95 -17.25 9.63
N THR A 114 4.98 -18.03 9.15
CA THR A 114 4.23 -17.71 7.93
C THR A 114 3.53 -16.35 8.02
N ARG A 115 2.82 -16.10 9.15
CA ARG A 115 2.15 -14.81 9.35
C ARG A 115 3.14 -13.65 9.49
N LYS A 116 4.29 -13.88 10.15
CA LYS A 116 5.34 -12.87 10.27
C LYS A 116 5.88 -12.47 8.90
N HIS A 117 6.19 -13.46 8.05
CA HIS A 117 6.62 -13.17 6.67
C HIS A 117 5.57 -12.41 5.88
N LEU A 118 4.29 -12.80 5.96
CA LEU A 118 3.21 -12.05 5.30
C LEU A 118 3.15 -10.59 5.76
N LEU A 119 3.27 -10.34 7.07
CA LEU A 119 3.27 -8.98 7.62
C LEU A 119 4.46 -8.16 7.12
N GLU A 120 5.64 -8.74 6.97
CA GLU A 120 6.83 -8.05 6.47
C GLU A 120 6.65 -7.56 5.01
N TYR A 121 5.92 -8.30 4.19
CA TYR A 121 5.53 -7.87 2.83
C TYR A 121 4.39 -6.84 2.85
N ASP A 122 3.37 -7.07 3.67
CA ASP A 122 2.20 -6.17 3.76
C ASP A 122 2.59 -4.79 4.32
N ASP A 123 3.60 -4.72 5.18
CA ASP A 123 4.09 -3.47 5.79
C ASP A 123 4.61 -2.49 4.73
N VAL A 124 5.29 -3.01 3.70
CA VAL A 124 5.77 -2.20 2.58
C VAL A 124 4.59 -1.57 1.83
N LEU A 125 3.60 -2.40 1.47
CA LEU A 125 2.41 -1.92 0.75
C LEU A 125 1.57 -0.96 1.61
N ASN A 126 1.49 -1.18 2.93
CA ASN A 126 0.75 -0.30 3.83
C ASN A 126 1.36 1.11 3.87
N LYS A 127 2.69 1.24 3.97
CA LYS A 127 3.38 2.53 3.92
C LYS A 127 3.10 3.27 2.60
N GLN A 128 3.16 2.57 1.49
CA GLN A 128 2.86 3.13 0.17
C GLN A 128 1.39 3.57 0.06
N ARG A 129 0.46 2.77 0.60
CA ARG A 129 -0.97 3.10 0.68
C ARG A 129 -1.21 4.37 1.49
N GLU A 130 -0.54 4.52 2.64
CA GLU A 130 -0.63 5.72 3.48
C GLU A 130 -0.23 6.98 2.71
N VAL A 131 0.87 6.94 1.94
CA VAL A 131 1.31 8.05 1.10
C VAL A 131 0.27 8.43 0.05
N VAL A 132 -0.22 7.44 -0.72
CA VAL A 132 -1.21 7.70 -1.79
C VAL A 132 -2.53 8.21 -1.19
N TYR A 133 -3.01 7.59 -0.11
CA TYR A 133 -4.27 7.99 0.53
C TYR A 133 -4.18 9.35 1.20
N LYS A 134 -3.02 9.71 1.76
CA LYS A 134 -2.76 11.04 2.30
C LYS A 134 -2.83 12.11 1.22
N LYS A 135 -2.16 11.91 0.08
CA LYS A 135 -2.23 12.84 -1.08
C LYS A 135 -3.65 12.93 -1.63
N ARG A 136 -4.33 11.80 -1.78
CA ARG A 136 -5.73 11.75 -2.22
C ARG A 136 -6.67 12.50 -1.27
N ARG A 137 -6.51 12.29 0.03
CA ARG A 137 -7.30 12.98 1.07
C ARG A 137 -7.04 14.47 1.06
N GLN A 138 -5.79 14.88 0.92
CA GLN A 138 -5.40 16.28 0.83
C GLN A 138 -6.08 16.99 -0.36
N ALA A 139 -6.14 16.36 -1.53
CA ALA A 139 -6.87 16.90 -2.68
C ALA A 139 -8.38 17.05 -2.42
N LEU A 140 -8.99 16.10 -1.71
CA LEU A 140 -10.42 16.19 -1.31
C LEU A 140 -10.65 17.33 -0.32
N ASP A 141 -9.82 17.44 0.72
CA ASP A 141 -9.98 18.45 1.77
C ASP A 141 -9.75 19.87 1.21
N LEU A 142 -8.81 20.03 0.27
CA LEU A 142 -8.58 21.29 -0.43
C LEU A 142 -9.79 21.67 -1.30
N ALA A 143 -10.34 20.73 -2.07
CA ALA A 143 -11.54 20.96 -2.87
C ALA A 143 -12.74 21.36 -2.00
N GLU A 144 -12.95 20.69 -0.88
CA GLU A 144 -14.03 21.00 0.05
C GLU A 144 -13.87 22.39 0.66
N LYS A 145 -12.65 22.80 1.02
CA LYS A 145 -12.36 24.16 1.52
C LYS A 145 -12.68 25.21 0.48
N GLU A 146 -12.25 25.03 -0.76
CA GLU A 146 -12.50 25.99 -1.85
C GLU A 146 -13.99 26.10 -2.19
N LEU A 147 -14.72 24.97 -2.17
CA LEU A 147 -16.16 24.95 -2.46
C LEU A 147 -17.02 25.56 -1.36
N ASN A 148 -16.66 25.33 -0.09
CA ASN A 148 -17.43 25.81 1.05
C ASN A 148 -17.10 27.25 1.47
N GLY A 149 -16.09 27.88 0.84
CA GLY A 149 -15.65 29.25 1.18
C GLY A 149 -15.11 29.37 2.62
N SER A 150 -14.79 28.25 3.26
CA SER A 150 -14.25 28.22 4.61
C SER A 150 -12.77 28.51 4.57
N VAL A 151 -12.36 29.68 5.01
CA VAL A 151 -10.99 29.91 5.47
C VAL A 151 -10.81 29.05 6.72
N VAL A 152 -10.39 27.83 6.57
CA VAL A 152 -10.00 27.03 7.72
C VAL A 152 -8.60 27.46 8.11
N GLU A 153 -8.51 28.18 9.22
CA GLU A 153 -7.24 28.34 9.92
C GLU A 153 -6.58 26.97 10.05
N ALA A 154 -5.30 26.91 9.70
CA ALA A 154 -4.50 25.70 9.87
C ALA A 154 -4.71 25.17 11.29
N PRO A 155 -4.93 23.86 11.51
CA PRO A 155 -5.08 23.33 12.85
C PRO A 155 -3.83 23.70 13.65
N GLU A 156 -3.99 24.60 14.61
CA GLU A 156 -2.97 24.85 15.63
C GLU A 156 -2.76 23.54 16.36
N GLY A 157 -1.61 22.90 16.15
CA GLY A 157 -1.25 21.72 16.93
C GLY A 157 -0.55 20.59 16.23
N THR A 158 -0.19 20.68 14.95
CA THR A 158 0.82 19.77 14.40
C THR A 158 2.20 20.41 14.55
N GLY A 159 2.66 20.49 15.81
CA GLY A 159 4.08 20.68 16.08
C GLY A 159 4.83 19.58 15.33
N ARG A 160 5.71 19.98 14.42
CA ARG A 160 6.68 19.07 13.81
C ARG A 160 7.41 18.36 14.93
N ASP A 161 7.14 17.08 15.10
CA ASP A 161 8.05 16.21 15.83
C ASP A 161 9.27 16.00 14.91
N LEU A 162 10.34 16.73 15.18
CA LEU A 162 11.60 16.69 14.43
C LEU A 162 12.38 15.38 14.65
N SER A 163 11.78 14.39 15.30
CA SER A 163 12.41 13.10 15.63
C SER A 163 12.07 11.96 14.66
N GLU A 164 11.17 12.15 13.68
CA GLU A 164 10.94 11.14 12.65
C GLU A 164 11.78 11.43 11.41
N PRO A 165 12.42 10.38 10.81
CA PRO A 165 13.28 10.54 9.65
C PRO A 165 12.42 10.99 8.44
N ASN A 166 12.80 12.12 7.86
CA ASN A 166 12.37 12.72 6.61
C ASN A 166 11.27 11.96 5.84
N ASP A 167 10.02 12.22 6.18
CA ASP A 167 8.89 11.91 5.33
C ASP A 167 8.82 13.01 4.25
N GLU A 168 9.42 12.74 3.10
CA GLU A 168 9.44 13.64 1.93
C GLU A 168 8.03 13.95 1.37
N SER A 169 6.96 13.40 1.94
CA SER A 169 5.58 13.60 1.50
C SER A 169 4.83 14.71 2.27
N GLY A 170 5.53 15.54 3.03
CA GLY A 170 4.97 16.52 3.96
C GLY A 170 4.63 17.89 3.39
N THR A 171 4.58 18.09 2.07
CA THR A 171 4.18 19.38 1.49
C THR A 171 2.71 19.67 1.85
N VAL A 172 2.49 20.77 2.57
CA VAL A 172 1.16 21.26 2.93
C VAL A 172 0.75 22.31 1.90
N TYR A 173 -0.25 22.03 1.09
CA TYR A 173 -0.80 22.96 0.11
C TYR A 173 -1.92 23.79 0.72
N ASN A 174 -2.04 25.04 0.29
CA ASN A 174 -3.11 25.94 0.69
C ASN A 174 -4.32 25.87 -0.25
N SER A 175 -4.11 25.44 -1.50
CA SER A 175 -5.15 25.33 -2.53
C SER A 175 -4.89 24.17 -3.50
N LEU A 176 -5.94 23.72 -4.22
CA LEU A 176 -5.79 22.78 -5.33
C LEU A 176 -4.94 23.37 -6.46
N HIS A 177 -5.03 24.67 -6.67
CA HIS A 177 -4.19 25.37 -7.65
C HIS A 177 -2.70 25.22 -7.32
N GLU A 178 -2.31 25.40 -6.07
CA GLU A 178 -0.93 25.22 -5.62
C GLU A 178 -0.46 23.77 -5.80
N MET A 179 -1.28 22.79 -5.40
CA MET A 179 -1.02 21.39 -5.62
C MET A 179 -0.86 21.03 -7.10
N MET A 180 -1.69 21.59 -7.97
CA MET A 180 -1.60 21.37 -9.41
C MET A 180 -0.33 21.99 -10.00
N MET A 181 0.02 23.20 -9.56
CA MET A 181 1.24 23.87 -10.02
C MET A 181 2.50 23.10 -9.63
N GLU A 182 2.58 22.54 -8.43
CA GLU A 182 3.72 21.69 -8.04
C GLU A 182 3.84 20.44 -8.93
N LEU A 183 2.71 19.80 -9.29
CA LEU A 183 2.75 18.65 -10.21
C LEU A 183 3.23 19.08 -11.61
N ILE A 184 2.82 20.25 -12.10
CA ILE A 184 3.25 20.80 -13.39
C ILE A 184 4.74 21.13 -13.36
N GLU A 185 5.21 21.80 -12.31
CA GLU A 185 6.62 22.17 -12.12
C GLU A 185 7.50 20.91 -12.04
N GLY A 186 7.10 19.90 -11.26
CA GLY A 186 7.82 18.65 -11.16
C GLY A 186 7.91 17.86 -12.48
N GLU A 187 6.86 17.90 -13.32
CA GLU A 187 6.90 17.25 -14.64
C GLU A 187 7.85 17.99 -15.59
N ILE A 188 7.86 19.33 -15.56
CA ILE A 188 8.78 20.13 -16.35
C ILE A 188 10.23 19.84 -15.94
N GLU A 189 10.52 19.85 -14.64
CA GLU A 189 11.85 19.53 -14.11
C GLU A 189 12.31 18.14 -14.53
N PHE A 190 11.41 17.15 -14.44
CA PHE A 190 11.67 15.79 -14.86
C PHE A 190 12.03 15.71 -16.35
N VAL A 191 11.22 16.29 -17.22
CA VAL A 191 11.46 16.27 -18.68
C VAL A 191 12.75 17.00 -19.04
N VAL A 192 12.98 18.18 -18.48
CA VAL A 192 14.23 18.93 -18.73
C VAL A 192 15.43 18.12 -18.23
N SER A 193 15.37 17.59 -17.01
CA SER A 193 16.45 16.77 -16.45
C SER A 193 16.76 15.55 -17.29
N TYR A 194 15.74 14.86 -17.78
CA TYR A 194 15.89 13.68 -18.62
C TYR A 194 16.63 13.98 -19.94
N HIS A 195 16.32 15.10 -20.59
CA HIS A 195 16.91 15.46 -21.88
C HIS A 195 18.19 16.30 -21.80
N THR A 196 18.56 16.75 -20.60
CA THR A 196 19.78 17.56 -20.36
C THR A 196 20.86 16.86 -19.56
N ASN A 197 20.58 15.66 -19.03
CA ASN A 197 21.61 14.82 -18.42
C ASN A 197 22.37 14.06 -19.52
N PRO A 198 23.69 13.95 -19.40
CA PRO A 198 24.46 13.07 -20.30
C PRO A 198 23.93 11.63 -20.11
N GLN A 199 23.51 11.00 -21.19
CA GLN A 199 23.15 9.59 -21.19
C GLN A 199 24.42 8.80 -20.97
N MET A 200 24.50 8.01 -19.89
CA MET A 200 25.48 6.94 -19.77
C MET A 200 25.04 5.83 -20.72
N ASP A 201 25.94 5.39 -21.61
CA ASP A 201 25.67 4.22 -22.39
C ASP A 201 25.67 2.94 -21.51
N GLU A 202 25.11 1.85 -22.03
CA GLU A 202 25.03 0.57 -21.31
C GLU A 202 26.41 -0.06 -20.99
N SER A 203 27.50 0.47 -21.56
CA SER A 203 28.88 -0.01 -21.34
C SER A 203 29.59 0.67 -20.18
N GLY A 204 29.04 1.77 -19.66
CA GLY A 204 29.61 2.52 -18.53
C GLY A 204 30.86 3.35 -18.92
N ASP A 205 31.20 3.40 -20.20
CA ASP A 205 32.20 4.31 -20.73
C ASP A 205 31.52 5.65 -21.01
N GLU A 206 32.02 6.73 -20.40
CA GLU A 206 31.69 8.09 -20.80
C GLU A 206 32.17 8.28 -22.26
N GLU A 207 31.30 7.98 -23.23
CA GLU A 207 31.52 8.58 -24.56
C GLU A 207 31.33 10.08 -24.43
N ILE A 208 32.44 10.73 -24.13
CA ILE A 208 32.60 12.18 -24.19
C ILE A 208 32.55 12.56 -25.68
N ASN A 209 31.37 12.48 -26.26
CA ASN A 209 31.08 13.10 -27.53
C ASN A 209 29.75 13.82 -27.46
N GLU A 210 29.90 15.14 -27.36
CA GLU A 210 28.88 16.18 -27.52
C GLU A 210 27.87 16.29 -26.37
N LYS A 211 28.24 17.12 -25.41
CA LYS A 211 27.37 17.71 -24.37
C LYS A 211 26.21 18.57 -24.93
N ASP A 212 25.65 18.19 -26.06
CA ASP A 212 24.50 18.92 -26.59
C ASP A 212 23.22 18.39 -25.92
N TRP A 213 22.59 19.28 -25.14
CA TRP A 213 21.29 18.99 -24.62
C TRP A 213 20.27 18.76 -25.74
N ASN A 214 19.44 17.74 -25.62
CA ASN A 214 18.40 17.49 -26.60
C ASN A 214 17.18 18.42 -26.38
N VAL A 215 17.43 19.73 -26.47
CA VAL A 215 16.39 20.77 -26.29
C VAL A 215 15.28 20.69 -27.32
N LYS A 216 15.53 20.02 -28.46
CA LYS A 216 14.49 19.77 -29.46
C LYS A 216 13.44 18.81 -28.89
N GLU A 217 13.87 17.73 -28.25
CA GLU A 217 12.95 16.80 -27.60
C GLU A 217 12.24 17.44 -26.38
N VAL A 218 12.93 18.32 -25.63
CA VAL A 218 12.27 19.13 -24.59
C VAL A 218 11.12 19.92 -25.19
N TYR A 219 11.35 20.64 -26.30
CA TYR A 219 10.29 21.42 -26.96
C TYR A 219 9.15 20.53 -27.47
N GLU A 220 9.45 19.44 -28.18
CA GLU A 220 8.42 18.56 -28.71
C GLU A 220 7.61 17.88 -27.59
N THR A 221 8.25 17.48 -26.50
CA THR A 221 7.56 16.92 -25.32
C THR A 221 6.68 17.96 -24.65
N MET A 222 7.20 19.16 -24.35
CA MET A 222 6.43 20.24 -23.74
C MET A 222 5.23 20.66 -24.59
N LYS A 223 5.39 20.68 -25.92
CA LYS A 223 4.30 20.98 -26.84
C LYS A 223 3.16 19.95 -26.80
N THR A 224 3.42 18.74 -26.37
CA THR A 224 2.34 17.73 -26.16
C THR A 224 1.54 17.98 -24.88
N ILE A 225 2.08 18.75 -23.95
CA ILE A 225 1.45 19.10 -22.67
C ILE A 225 0.64 20.38 -22.82
N PHE A 226 1.27 21.48 -23.24
CA PHE A 226 0.63 22.79 -23.42
C PHE A 226 1.11 23.50 -24.70
N PRO A 227 0.32 24.43 -25.26
CA PRO A 227 0.67 25.12 -26.49
C PRO A 227 1.90 26.00 -26.30
N LEU A 228 2.86 25.86 -27.21
CA LEU A 228 4.07 26.70 -27.31
C LEU A 228 4.11 27.39 -28.67
N SER A 229 4.49 28.66 -28.69
CA SER A 229 4.65 29.47 -29.89
C SER A 229 5.97 29.18 -30.62
N ASN A 230 6.10 29.71 -31.84
CA ASN A 230 7.37 29.63 -32.56
C ASN A 230 8.48 30.44 -31.90
N ASP A 231 8.14 31.52 -31.20
CA ASP A 231 9.10 32.35 -30.46
C ASP A 231 9.62 31.59 -29.25
N ASP A 232 8.74 30.86 -28.52
CA ASP A 232 9.12 29.96 -27.42
C ASP A 232 10.06 28.88 -27.91
N LYS A 233 9.82 28.33 -29.11
CA LYS A 233 10.73 27.38 -29.73
C LYS A 233 12.13 27.91 -29.91
N LEU A 234 12.25 29.14 -30.46
CA LEU A 234 13.55 29.78 -30.68
C LEU A 234 14.28 30.03 -29.34
N GLU A 235 13.56 30.42 -28.33
CA GLU A 235 14.11 30.65 -26.99
C GLU A 235 14.61 29.32 -26.34
N ILE A 236 13.81 28.25 -26.40
CA ILE A 236 14.21 26.91 -25.92
C ILE A 236 15.47 26.45 -26.67
N MET A 237 15.50 26.60 -28.00
CA MET A 237 16.67 26.22 -28.81
C MET A 237 17.93 27.01 -28.44
N SER A 238 17.80 28.24 -27.95
CA SER A 238 18.94 29.07 -27.51
C SER A 238 19.68 28.45 -26.31
N PHE A 239 19.01 27.67 -25.49
CA PHE A 239 19.60 26.93 -24.36
C PHE A 239 20.39 25.69 -24.78
N GLY A 240 20.34 25.23 -26.03
CA GLY A 240 20.96 24.02 -26.53
C GLY A 240 22.49 24.04 -26.60
N LYS A 241 23.12 25.19 -26.49
CA LYS A 241 24.58 25.29 -26.58
C LYS A 241 25.23 24.98 -25.24
N PRO A 242 26.24 24.08 -25.22
CA PRO A 242 26.92 23.69 -23.97
C PRO A 242 27.60 24.89 -23.30
N GLY A 243 27.61 24.87 -21.96
CA GLY A 243 28.36 25.82 -21.16
C GLY A 243 29.86 25.46 -21.13
N GLU A 244 30.68 26.41 -20.69
CA GLU A 244 32.13 26.22 -20.57
C GLU A 244 32.48 25.30 -19.37
N ASP A 245 31.60 25.23 -18.35
CA ASP A 245 31.78 24.41 -17.16
C ASP A 245 30.44 23.86 -16.62
N ASN A 246 30.51 22.90 -15.70
CA ASN A 246 29.33 22.26 -15.09
C ASN A 246 28.44 23.26 -14.30
N LYS A 247 29.01 24.31 -13.73
CA LYS A 247 28.27 25.34 -13.00
C LYS A 247 27.43 26.18 -13.92
N SER A 248 27.99 26.55 -15.08
CA SER A 248 27.28 27.21 -16.16
C SER A 248 26.12 26.37 -16.71
N ASP A 249 26.29 25.04 -16.77
CA ASP A 249 25.25 24.12 -17.21
C ASP A 249 24.09 24.02 -16.21
N VAL A 250 24.34 24.00 -14.91
CA VAL A 250 23.30 24.02 -13.87
C VAL A 250 22.48 25.32 -13.96
N GLU A 251 23.14 26.49 -13.98
CA GLU A 251 22.47 27.79 -14.09
C GLU A 251 21.62 27.90 -15.38
N ARG A 252 22.09 27.34 -16.46
CA ARG A 252 21.40 27.33 -17.74
C ARG A 252 20.18 26.41 -17.72
N ARG A 253 20.28 25.24 -17.06
CA ARG A 253 19.15 24.33 -16.85
C ARG A 253 18.08 25.00 -16.01
N ASP A 254 18.46 25.64 -14.90
CA ASP A 254 17.55 26.36 -14.00
C ASP A 254 16.82 27.49 -14.75
N LYS A 255 17.49 28.20 -15.66
CA LYS A 255 16.86 29.20 -16.52
C LYS A 255 15.85 28.58 -17.48
N LEU A 256 16.18 27.46 -18.13
CA LEU A 256 15.27 26.76 -19.02
C LEU A 256 14.03 26.25 -18.26
N VAL A 257 14.24 25.64 -17.08
CA VAL A 257 13.15 25.20 -16.20
C VAL A 257 12.27 26.37 -15.80
N SER A 258 12.85 27.47 -15.32
CA SER A 258 12.12 28.65 -14.90
C SER A 258 11.31 29.30 -16.07
N PHE A 259 11.87 29.31 -17.27
CA PHE A 259 11.19 29.78 -18.47
C PHE A 259 9.96 28.89 -18.78
N LEU A 260 10.12 27.58 -18.79
CA LEU A 260 9.05 26.64 -19.08
C LEU A 260 7.96 26.66 -17.99
N ILE A 261 8.33 26.79 -16.72
CA ILE A 261 7.39 26.94 -15.60
C ILE A 261 6.56 28.23 -15.77
N ALA A 262 7.20 29.34 -16.12
CA ALA A 262 6.48 30.61 -16.34
C ALA A 262 5.46 30.49 -17.49
N LYS A 263 5.83 29.80 -18.59
CA LYS A 263 4.92 29.52 -19.70
C LYS A 263 3.77 28.60 -19.31
N ALA A 264 4.07 27.49 -18.63
CA ALA A 264 3.06 26.56 -18.17
C ALA A 264 2.06 27.21 -17.21
N ARG A 265 2.56 28.04 -16.27
CA ARG A 265 1.72 28.79 -15.33
C ARG A 265 0.76 29.73 -16.08
N HIS A 266 1.27 30.50 -17.03
CA HIS A 266 0.45 31.39 -17.84
C HIS A 266 -0.64 30.63 -18.61
N GLN A 267 -0.28 29.54 -19.27
CA GLN A 267 -1.23 28.70 -20.01
C GLN A 267 -2.27 28.03 -19.09
N TYR A 268 -1.86 27.64 -17.90
CA TYR A 268 -2.77 27.05 -16.92
C TYR A 268 -3.76 28.09 -16.36
N GLU A 269 -3.28 29.31 -16.05
CA GLU A 269 -4.14 30.42 -15.61
C GLU A 269 -5.13 30.84 -16.70
N GLU A 270 -4.69 30.91 -17.96
CA GLU A 270 -5.58 31.15 -19.11
C GLU A 270 -6.64 30.04 -19.25
N LEU A 271 -6.26 28.79 -19.07
CA LEU A 271 -7.21 27.67 -19.11
C LEU A 271 -8.29 27.81 -18.03
N ILE A 272 -7.88 28.08 -16.79
CA ILE A 272 -8.83 28.29 -15.68
C ILE A 272 -9.76 29.48 -15.97
N LYS A 273 -9.20 30.61 -16.46
CA LYS A 273 -9.96 31.79 -16.83
C LYS A 273 -10.96 31.47 -17.94
N ASN A 274 -10.55 30.79 -19.00
CA ASN A 274 -11.43 30.41 -20.09
C ASN A 274 -12.60 29.53 -19.63
N VAL A 275 -12.36 28.61 -18.67
CA VAL A 275 -13.42 27.82 -18.04
C VAL A 275 -14.38 28.70 -17.25
N GLN A 276 -13.86 29.68 -16.51
CA GLN A 276 -14.67 30.64 -15.74
C GLN A 276 -15.51 31.56 -16.65
N ASP A 277 -14.95 32.02 -17.76
CA ASP A 277 -15.61 32.92 -18.70
C ASP A 277 -16.78 32.26 -19.48
N GLN A 278 -16.80 30.90 -19.55
CA GLN A 278 -17.88 30.14 -20.15
C GLN A 278 -19.10 29.95 -19.23
N VAL A 279 -19.00 30.40 -17.99
CA VAL A 279 -20.02 30.20 -16.96
C VAL A 279 -20.60 31.54 -16.54
N GLU A 280 -21.92 31.67 -16.54
CA GLU A 280 -22.61 32.90 -16.16
C GLU A 280 -22.73 33.11 -14.66
N ASN A 281 -22.84 32.01 -13.88
CA ASN A 281 -23.08 32.08 -12.45
C ASN A 281 -21.76 32.20 -11.66
N GLU A 282 -21.63 33.17 -10.79
CA GLU A 282 -20.45 33.43 -9.97
C GLU A 282 -20.09 32.27 -9.04
N GLU A 283 -21.07 31.51 -8.55
CA GLU A 283 -20.84 30.31 -7.74
C GLU A 283 -20.21 29.18 -8.58
N ASP A 284 -20.69 28.99 -9.80
CA ASP A 284 -20.18 27.99 -10.74
C ASP A 284 -18.81 28.35 -11.29
N LYS A 285 -18.46 29.64 -11.40
CA LYS A 285 -17.10 30.11 -11.77
C LYS A 285 -16.03 29.62 -10.82
N ARG A 286 -16.35 29.44 -9.55
CA ARG A 286 -15.44 28.83 -8.55
C ARG A 286 -15.54 27.32 -8.55
N ARG A 287 -16.77 26.81 -8.56
CA ARG A 287 -17.04 25.38 -8.42
C ARG A 287 -16.49 24.55 -9.56
N ILE A 288 -16.70 24.96 -10.80
CA ILE A 288 -16.34 24.15 -11.97
C ILE A 288 -14.82 23.93 -12.09
N PRO A 289 -13.95 24.96 -12.01
CA PRO A 289 -12.50 24.74 -12.02
C PRO A 289 -12.03 23.83 -10.89
N THR A 290 -12.53 24.03 -9.67
CA THR A 290 -12.18 23.19 -8.51
C THR A 290 -12.60 21.73 -8.71
N GLU A 291 -13.82 21.49 -9.24
CA GLU A 291 -14.29 20.12 -9.56
C GLU A 291 -13.48 19.47 -10.67
N ILE A 292 -13.04 20.23 -11.69
CA ILE A 292 -12.18 19.74 -12.76
C ILE A 292 -10.83 19.32 -12.18
N GLN A 293 -10.15 20.20 -11.44
CA GLN A 293 -8.85 19.91 -10.81
C GLN A 293 -8.94 18.67 -9.91
N LYS A 294 -9.92 18.65 -9.02
CA LYS A 294 -10.20 17.51 -8.14
C LYS A 294 -10.41 16.21 -8.94
N SER A 295 -11.27 16.25 -9.93
CA SER A 295 -11.60 15.08 -10.76
C SER A 295 -10.38 14.53 -11.49
N VAL A 296 -9.53 15.40 -12.07
CA VAL A 296 -8.30 15.00 -12.74
C VAL A 296 -7.35 14.31 -11.78
N ILE A 297 -7.07 14.95 -10.62
CA ILE A 297 -6.15 14.38 -9.61
C ILE A 297 -6.66 13.04 -9.10
N LEU A 298 -7.94 12.96 -8.70
CA LEU A 298 -8.49 11.74 -8.14
C LEU A 298 -8.55 10.60 -9.15
N ARG A 299 -9.02 10.89 -10.38
CA ARG A 299 -9.15 9.87 -11.41
C ARG A 299 -7.80 9.27 -11.82
N SER A 300 -6.79 10.13 -12.04
CA SER A 300 -5.44 9.67 -12.37
C SER A 300 -4.85 8.86 -11.22
N THR A 301 -4.99 9.34 -9.97
CA THR A 301 -4.51 8.62 -8.80
C THR A 301 -5.21 7.27 -8.64
N ASP A 302 -6.53 7.22 -8.71
CA ASP A 302 -7.31 6.01 -8.46
C ASP A 302 -7.05 4.94 -9.53
N ASN A 303 -7.01 5.32 -10.82
CA ASN A 303 -6.73 4.39 -11.91
C ASN A 303 -5.33 3.77 -11.80
N LEU A 304 -4.30 4.60 -11.66
CA LEU A 304 -2.92 4.14 -11.59
C LEU A 304 -2.63 3.38 -10.30
N TRP A 305 -3.31 3.72 -9.19
CA TRP A 305 -3.22 2.95 -7.95
C TRP A 305 -3.77 1.53 -8.10
N VAL A 306 -4.88 1.35 -8.81
CA VAL A 306 -5.44 0.01 -9.09
C VAL A 306 -4.46 -0.82 -9.94
N GLU A 307 -3.86 -0.22 -10.97
CA GLU A 307 -2.84 -0.89 -11.79
C GLU A 307 -1.61 -1.28 -10.96
N TYR A 308 -1.17 -0.38 -10.09
CA TYR A 308 -0.07 -0.63 -9.16
C TYR A 308 -0.35 -1.80 -8.22
N LEU A 309 -1.57 -1.90 -7.65
CA LEU A 309 -1.94 -3.02 -6.79
C LEU A 309 -1.82 -4.38 -7.50
N VAL A 310 -2.15 -4.42 -8.78
CA VAL A 310 -1.98 -5.62 -9.61
C VAL A 310 -0.49 -5.92 -9.83
N ALA A 311 0.30 -4.90 -10.16
CA ALA A 311 1.74 -5.06 -10.41
C ALA A 311 2.49 -5.55 -9.14
N ILE A 312 2.17 -4.98 -7.97
CA ILE A 312 2.82 -5.38 -6.70
C ILE A 312 2.42 -6.79 -6.27
N ASP A 313 1.19 -7.23 -6.59
CA ASP A 313 0.77 -8.61 -6.32
C ASP A 313 1.54 -9.62 -7.20
N TYR A 314 1.73 -9.31 -8.48
CA TYR A 314 2.59 -10.11 -9.36
C TYR A 314 4.05 -10.16 -8.87
N LEU A 315 4.59 -9.02 -8.43
CA LEU A 315 5.93 -8.98 -7.85
C LEU A 315 6.02 -9.90 -6.63
N ARG A 316 5.05 -9.83 -5.71
CA ARG A 316 4.99 -10.67 -4.50
C ARG A 316 4.96 -12.15 -4.82
N GLN A 317 4.19 -12.55 -5.83
CA GLN A 317 4.10 -13.95 -6.27
C GLN A 317 5.40 -14.44 -6.90
N GLY A 318 6.07 -13.59 -7.67
CA GLY A 318 7.30 -13.94 -8.41
C GLY A 318 8.58 -13.87 -7.58
N ILE A 319 8.61 -13.07 -6.51
CA ILE A 319 9.85 -12.75 -5.77
C ILE A 319 10.48 -13.98 -5.10
N GLY A 320 9.66 -14.96 -4.69
CA GLY A 320 10.13 -16.19 -4.06
C GLY A 320 11.08 -17.01 -4.95
N LEU A 321 10.96 -16.89 -6.28
CA LEU A 321 11.84 -17.56 -7.24
C LEU A 321 13.27 -16.99 -7.22
N ARG A 322 13.44 -15.73 -6.83
CA ARG A 322 14.77 -15.10 -6.73
C ARG A 322 15.61 -15.63 -5.56
N GLY A 323 14.96 -16.28 -4.56
CA GLY A 323 15.65 -16.99 -3.47
C GLY A 323 16.60 -18.08 -3.95
N TYR A 324 16.40 -18.65 -5.14
CA TYR A 324 17.32 -19.59 -5.76
C TYR A 324 18.67 -18.96 -6.14
N GLY A 325 18.72 -17.62 -6.29
CA GLY A 325 19.94 -16.87 -6.57
C GLY A 325 20.74 -16.45 -5.33
N GLN A 326 20.48 -17.03 -4.15
CA GLN A 326 21.11 -16.67 -2.85
C GLN A 326 20.83 -15.22 -2.40
N ARG A 327 19.82 -14.56 -2.94
CA ARG A 327 19.37 -13.24 -2.49
C ARG A 327 18.21 -13.37 -1.52
N ASP A 328 18.15 -12.50 -0.54
CA ASP A 328 17.01 -12.46 0.40
C ASP A 328 15.77 -11.93 -0.34
N PRO A 329 14.70 -12.75 -0.49
CA PRO A 329 13.50 -12.35 -1.22
C PRO A 329 12.82 -11.10 -0.66
N LEU A 330 12.90 -10.86 0.65
CA LEU A 330 12.30 -9.69 1.28
C LEU A 330 13.05 -8.40 0.92
N ILE A 331 14.38 -8.46 0.86
CA ILE A 331 15.20 -7.31 0.47
C ILE A 331 14.95 -6.97 -1.00
N GLU A 332 14.96 -7.96 -1.88
CA GLU A 332 14.65 -7.78 -3.30
C GLU A 332 13.23 -7.21 -3.50
N TYR A 333 12.25 -7.73 -2.74
CA TYR A 333 10.89 -7.21 -2.78
C TYR A 333 10.82 -5.74 -2.39
N LYS A 334 11.50 -5.33 -1.30
CA LYS A 334 11.54 -3.93 -0.86
C LYS A 334 12.15 -3.02 -1.91
N GLN A 335 13.24 -3.42 -2.56
CA GLN A 335 13.91 -2.64 -3.59
C GLN A 335 13.04 -2.48 -4.84
N GLU A 336 12.51 -3.59 -5.36
CA GLU A 336 11.66 -3.59 -6.55
C GLU A 336 10.34 -2.83 -6.29
N SER A 337 9.73 -3.04 -5.11
CA SER A 337 8.50 -2.35 -4.76
C SER A 337 8.72 -0.83 -4.58
N PHE A 338 9.88 -0.41 -4.06
CA PHE A 338 10.25 1.00 -4.00
C PHE A 338 10.40 1.60 -5.41
N HIS A 339 11.03 0.87 -6.32
CA HIS A 339 11.18 1.31 -7.72
C HIS A 339 9.82 1.44 -8.43
N LEU A 340 8.98 0.41 -8.31
CA LEU A 340 7.61 0.44 -8.85
C LEU A 340 6.77 1.58 -8.26
N PHE A 341 6.94 1.86 -6.96
CA PHE A 341 6.21 2.95 -6.30
C PHE A 341 6.64 4.33 -6.80
N ASN A 342 7.94 4.54 -6.99
CA ASN A 342 8.43 5.79 -7.59
C ASN A 342 7.93 5.97 -9.02
N GLN A 343 7.86 4.89 -9.80
CA GLN A 343 7.24 4.92 -11.14
C GLN A 343 5.75 5.27 -11.06
N LEU A 344 5.01 4.71 -10.10
CA LEU A 344 3.61 5.08 -9.87
C LEU A 344 3.47 6.59 -9.61
N LEU A 345 4.26 7.15 -8.69
CA LEU A 345 4.17 8.59 -8.37
C LEU A 345 4.49 9.46 -9.59
N ALA A 346 5.53 9.11 -10.35
CA ALA A 346 5.87 9.81 -11.60
C ALA A 346 4.77 9.68 -12.65
N ASN A 347 4.16 8.51 -12.80
CA ASN A 347 3.05 8.31 -13.72
C ASN A 347 1.79 9.07 -13.31
N ILE A 348 1.48 9.16 -12.01
CA ILE A 348 0.36 9.99 -11.52
C ILE A 348 0.61 11.46 -11.88
N GLN A 349 1.81 11.98 -11.58
CA GLN A 349 2.19 13.34 -11.93
C GLN A 349 2.03 13.61 -13.43
N LYS A 350 2.60 12.76 -14.26
CA LYS A 350 2.51 12.82 -15.71
C LYS A 350 1.05 12.82 -16.18
N GLU A 351 0.25 11.84 -15.75
CA GLU A 351 -1.15 11.70 -16.18
C GLU A 351 -2.00 12.91 -15.78
N VAL A 352 -1.80 13.44 -14.57
CA VAL A 352 -2.49 14.65 -14.11
C VAL A 352 -2.13 15.83 -15.01
N VAL A 353 -0.83 16.07 -15.26
CA VAL A 353 -0.35 17.21 -16.05
C VAL A 353 -0.80 17.11 -17.50
N TYR A 354 -0.69 15.94 -18.12
CA TYR A 354 -1.13 15.75 -19.51
C TYR A 354 -2.66 15.84 -19.67
N THR A 355 -3.40 15.51 -18.61
CA THR A 355 -4.87 15.54 -18.66
C THR A 355 -5.41 16.95 -18.44
N ILE A 356 -4.87 17.70 -17.48
CA ILE A 356 -5.43 19.02 -17.12
C ILE A 356 -5.41 20.01 -18.30
N PHE A 357 -4.33 20.04 -19.08
CA PHE A 357 -4.23 20.94 -20.25
C PHE A 357 -5.11 20.48 -21.43
N LYS A 358 -5.59 19.23 -21.45
CA LYS A 358 -6.47 18.69 -22.49
C LYS A 358 -7.97 18.89 -22.19
N VAL A 359 -8.33 19.25 -20.97
CA VAL A 359 -9.74 19.42 -20.56
C VAL A 359 -10.48 20.43 -21.44
N ASN A 360 -9.81 21.48 -21.86
CA ASN A 360 -10.42 22.52 -22.72
C ASN A 360 -10.85 22.00 -24.11
N ILE A 361 -10.20 20.95 -24.61
CA ILE A 361 -10.54 20.35 -25.91
C ILE A 361 -11.84 19.53 -25.81
N GLY A 362 -12.10 18.93 -24.65
CA GLY A 362 -13.29 18.14 -24.39
C GLY A 362 -14.58 18.95 -24.24
N LEU A 363 -14.50 20.15 -23.67
CA LEU A 363 -15.65 21.05 -23.50
C LEU A 363 -16.17 21.62 -24.85
N GLN A 364 -15.31 21.72 -25.85
CA GLN A 364 -15.71 22.15 -27.20
C GLN A 364 -16.34 21.04 -28.05
N LEU A 365 -16.20 19.77 -27.64
CA LEU A 365 -16.70 18.58 -28.38
C LEU A 365 -17.97 17.96 -27.75
N ALA A 366 -18.44 18.46 -26.60
CA ALA A 366 -19.70 18.01 -26.02
C ALA A 366 -20.86 18.73 -26.77
N PRO A 367 -21.74 18.00 -27.49
CA PRO A 367 -22.90 18.63 -28.11
C PRO A 367 -23.86 19.13 -27.02
N SER A 368 -24.29 20.37 -27.19
CA SER A 368 -25.33 21.04 -26.39
C SER A 368 -26.64 20.30 -26.39
#